data_194984c6022b6a8ca16f6aba545627d7
#
_entry.id   194984c6022b6a8ca16f6aba545627d7
#
_cell.length_a   1.000
_cell.length_b   1.000
_cell.length_c   1.000
_cell.angle_alpha   90.00
_cell.angle_beta   90.00
_cell.angle_gamma   90.00
#
_symmetry.space_group_name_H-M   'P 1'
#
loop_
_entity.id
_entity.type
_entity.pdbx_description
1 polymer ?
#
loop_
_entity_poly.entity_id
_entity_poly.type
_entity_poly.pdbx_seq_one_letter_code
_entity_poly.pdbx_strand_id
1 'polypeptide(L)'
;MPAILAKKLGMTQVFLEDGKVERVTVLEAGPCPVTGIRTIERDGYEAVQLAFGASKEKHLSKAELGHLKKAGAPPLRHVVEFRDEAGELQVGETVTVEAFEAGQRVKISGTSKGKGFQGTIKRHNFASGPKSHGSHNKRAPGSIGASAWPARVMKGIRGPGQMGNKRVTQKGLEIVQLDPQQNLMLVRGSVPGPRNGVVEVRTDA
;
A
#
# COMPACT_ATOMS: atom_id res chain seq x y z
N MET A 1 -16.66 0.19 -7.65
CA MET A 1 -15.86 -1.00 -7.26
C MET A 1 -15.52 -0.90 -5.78
N PRO A 2 -15.60 -1.98 -4.97
CA PRO A 2 -15.30 -1.88 -3.55
C PRO A 2 -13.82 -1.56 -3.29
N ALA A 3 -13.61 -0.64 -2.34
CA ALA A 3 -12.31 -0.27 -1.82
C ALA A 3 -12.36 -0.20 -0.30
N ILE A 4 -11.29 -0.59 0.39
CA ILE A 4 -11.22 -0.59 1.85
C ILE A 4 -9.81 -0.32 2.33
N LEU A 5 -9.69 0.27 3.52
CA LEU A 5 -8.42 0.36 4.24
C LEU A 5 -8.24 -0.84 5.15
N ALA A 6 -7.03 -1.36 5.18
CA ALA A 6 -6.70 -2.51 6.00
C ALA A 6 -5.35 -2.34 6.70
N LYS A 7 -5.17 -3.05 7.80
CA LYS A 7 -3.91 -3.15 8.54
C LYS A 7 -3.31 -4.53 8.35
N LYS A 8 -2.06 -4.60 7.93
CA LYS A 8 -1.33 -5.85 7.77
C LYS A 8 -0.97 -6.45 9.14
N LEU A 9 -1.57 -7.55 9.52
CA LEU A 9 -1.26 -8.24 10.78
C LEU A 9 -0.02 -9.12 10.66
N GLY A 10 0.12 -9.84 9.56
CA GLY A 10 1.25 -10.74 9.35
C GLY A 10 1.06 -11.65 8.15
N MET A 11 1.89 -12.67 8.08
CA MET A 11 1.76 -13.74 7.10
C MET A 11 1.66 -15.08 7.80
N THR A 12 0.87 -15.98 7.25
CA THR A 12 0.69 -17.35 7.71
C THR A 12 0.49 -18.27 6.52
N GLN A 13 0.16 -19.52 6.77
CA GLN A 13 -0.23 -20.49 5.77
C GLN A 13 -1.60 -21.06 6.11
N VAL A 14 -2.35 -21.37 5.08
CA VAL A 14 -3.67 -22.01 5.17
C VAL A 14 -3.61 -23.34 4.42
N PHE A 15 -4.18 -24.38 5.01
CA PHE A 15 -4.34 -25.67 4.38
C PHE A 15 -5.69 -25.68 3.67
N LEU A 16 -5.69 -25.90 2.37
CA LEU A 16 -6.89 -26.04 1.56
C LEU A 16 -7.44 -27.47 1.67
N GLU A 17 -8.70 -27.63 1.32
CA GLU A 17 -9.38 -28.92 1.35
C GLU A 17 -8.72 -29.99 0.46
N ASP A 18 -8.07 -29.55 -0.62
CA ASP A 18 -7.29 -30.40 -1.53
C ASP A 18 -5.90 -30.81 -0.99
N GLY A 19 -5.60 -30.47 0.26
CA GLY A 19 -4.33 -30.75 0.94
C GLY A 19 -3.17 -29.82 0.54
N LYS A 20 -3.40 -28.85 -0.33
CA LYS A 20 -2.38 -27.83 -0.69
C LYS A 20 -2.23 -26.80 0.41
N VAL A 21 -1.00 -26.32 0.56
CA VAL A 21 -0.63 -25.28 1.52
C VAL A 21 -0.47 -23.95 0.77
N GLU A 22 -1.29 -22.96 1.13
CA GLU A 22 -1.17 -21.62 0.57
C GLU A 22 -0.60 -20.63 1.56
N ARG A 23 0.32 -19.79 1.07
CA ARG A 23 0.90 -18.69 1.85
C ARG A 23 0.00 -17.48 1.72
N VAL A 24 -0.51 -16.99 2.85
CA VAL A 24 -1.44 -15.87 2.90
C VAL A 24 -0.91 -14.74 3.77
N THR A 25 -1.29 -13.52 3.42
CA THR A 25 -1.16 -12.36 4.28
C THR A 25 -2.50 -12.09 4.94
N VAL A 26 -2.50 -11.96 6.27
CA VAL A 26 -3.68 -11.62 7.06
C VAL A 26 -3.78 -10.11 7.19
N LEU A 27 -4.92 -9.59 6.79
CA LEU A 27 -5.26 -8.16 6.85
C LEU A 27 -6.47 -7.99 7.78
N GLU A 28 -6.41 -7.03 8.69
CA GLU A 28 -7.54 -6.50 9.42
C GLU A 28 -8.14 -5.38 8.55
N ALA A 29 -9.25 -5.65 7.87
CA ALA A 29 -9.84 -4.80 6.85
C ALA A 29 -11.14 -4.17 7.35
N GLY A 30 -11.13 -2.87 7.60
CA GLY A 30 -12.28 -2.13 8.13
C GLY A 30 -12.49 -2.33 9.64
N PRO A 31 -13.66 -1.89 10.17
CA PRO A 31 -14.66 -1.08 9.48
C PRO A 31 -14.13 0.31 9.07
N CYS A 32 -14.54 0.79 7.91
CA CYS A 32 -14.11 2.07 7.35
C CYS A 32 -15.32 2.99 7.13
N PRO A 33 -15.60 3.96 7.99
CA PRO A 33 -16.66 4.93 7.74
C PRO A 33 -16.30 5.87 6.59
N VAL A 34 -17.31 6.22 5.80
CA VAL A 34 -17.24 7.22 4.73
C VAL A 34 -17.28 8.60 5.37
N THR A 35 -16.19 9.35 5.26
CA THR A 35 -16.07 10.69 5.87
C THR A 35 -16.32 11.82 4.90
N GLY A 36 -16.38 11.54 3.61
CA GLY A 36 -16.68 12.53 2.60
C GLY A 36 -16.82 11.93 1.22
N ILE A 37 -17.56 12.60 0.36
CA ILE A 37 -17.74 12.28 -1.05
C ILE A 37 -17.31 13.48 -1.87
N ARG A 38 -16.47 13.28 -2.87
CA ARG A 38 -16.05 14.27 -3.85
C ARG A 38 -16.89 14.12 -5.10
N THR A 39 -17.35 15.24 -5.63
CA THR A 39 -18.16 15.29 -6.85
C THR A 39 -17.47 16.18 -7.88
N ILE A 40 -17.70 15.87 -9.18
CA ILE A 40 -17.12 16.65 -10.28
C ILE A 40 -17.51 18.13 -10.19
N GLU A 41 -18.77 18.41 -9.85
CA GLU A 41 -19.30 19.78 -9.82
C GLU A 41 -18.61 20.66 -8.75
N ARG A 42 -18.31 20.08 -7.59
CA ARG A 42 -17.75 20.84 -6.46
C ARG A 42 -16.23 20.76 -6.38
N ASP A 43 -15.66 19.57 -6.61
CA ASP A 43 -14.25 19.27 -6.33
C ASP A 43 -13.45 19.04 -7.62
N GLY A 44 -14.11 18.91 -8.79
CA GLY A 44 -13.48 18.66 -10.09
C GLY A 44 -13.09 17.21 -10.33
N TYR A 45 -13.40 16.31 -9.41
CA TYR A 45 -13.16 14.87 -9.54
C TYR A 45 -14.09 14.08 -8.61
N GLU A 46 -14.29 12.80 -8.92
CA GLU A 46 -15.06 11.87 -8.09
C GLU A 46 -14.15 11.06 -7.18
N ALA A 47 -14.50 10.99 -5.90
CA ALA A 47 -13.82 10.14 -4.93
C ALA A 47 -14.66 9.88 -3.69
N VAL A 48 -14.44 8.74 -3.05
CA VAL A 48 -14.93 8.43 -1.70
C VAL A 48 -13.79 8.56 -0.72
N GLN A 49 -14.01 9.25 0.37
CA GLN A 49 -13.06 9.37 1.46
C GLN A 49 -13.42 8.39 2.57
N LEU A 50 -12.52 7.46 2.86
CA LEU A 50 -12.66 6.46 3.92
C LEU A 50 -11.70 6.77 5.06
N ALA A 51 -12.15 6.53 6.29
CA ALA A 51 -11.30 6.64 7.47
C ALA A 51 -11.09 5.28 8.13
N PHE A 52 -9.90 5.08 8.76
CA PHE A 52 -9.52 3.82 9.37
C PHE A 52 -8.54 3.99 10.53
N GLY A 53 -8.56 3.04 11.45
CA GLY A 53 -7.60 2.94 12.54
C GLY A 53 -7.93 3.87 13.71
N ALA A 54 -8.45 3.32 14.79
CA ALA A 54 -8.81 4.07 15.99
C ALA A 54 -7.64 4.89 16.56
N SER A 55 -7.91 6.10 16.96
CA SER A 55 -6.96 7.03 17.57
C SER A 55 -7.55 7.70 18.80
N LYS A 56 -6.67 8.17 19.69
CA LYS A 56 -7.11 9.03 20.81
C LYS A 56 -7.27 10.46 20.29
N GLU A 57 -8.27 11.18 20.75
CA GLU A 57 -8.53 12.57 20.35
C GLU A 57 -7.31 13.49 20.49
N LYS A 58 -6.50 13.30 21.53
CA LYS A 58 -5.27 14.08 21.78
C LYS A 58 -4.19 13.94 20.69
N HIS A 59 -4.30 12.94 19.83
CA HIS A 59 -3.36 12.69 18.72
C HIS A 59 -3.82 13.28 17.39
N LEU A 60 -5.02 13.84 17.37
CA LEU A 60 -5.63 14.47 16.19
C LEU A 60 -5.70 15.97 16.39
N SER A 61 -5.56 16.71 15.32
CA SER A 61 -5.76 18.15 15.33
C SER A 61 -7.25 18.49 15.48
N LYS A 62 -7.56 19.72 15.94
CA LYS A 62 -8.95 20.19 16.04
C LYS A 62 -9.67 20.17 14.70
N ALA A 63 -8.95 20.42 13.59
CA ALA A 63 -9.49 20.39 12.24
C ALA A 63 -9.88 18.97 11.82
N GLU A 64 -9.00 17.97 12.06
CA GLU A 64 -9.29 16.55 11.77
C GLU A 64 -10.47 16.04 12.61
N LEU A 65 -10.50 16.38 13.90
CA LEU A 65 -11.65 16.03 14.76
C LEU A 65 -12.94 16.66 14.27
N GLY A 66 -12.91 17.93 13.85
CA GLY A 66 -14.08 18.62 13.30
C GLY A 66 -14.58 17.95 12.01
N HIS A 67 -13.66 17.53 11.13
CA HIS A 67 -13.99 16.81 9.90
C HIS A 67 -14.64 15.45 10.18
N LEU A 68 -14.06 14.64 11.07
CA LEU A 68 -14.60 13.34 11.46
C LEU A 68 -15.95 13.47 12.16
N LYS A 69 -16.10 14.44 13.07
CA LYS A 69 -17.38 14.72 13.76
C LYS A 69 -18.50 15.12 12.80
N LYS A 70 -18.18 15.90 11.74
CA LYS A 70 -19.14 16.27 10.70
C LYS A 70 -19.69 15.05 9.96
N ALA A 71 -18.86 14.02 9.78
CA ALA A 71 -19.25 12.76 9.15
C ALA A 71 -19.87 11.75 10.13
N GLY A 72 -20.01 12.08 11.42
CA GLY A 72 -20.47 11.15 12.45
C GLY A 72 -19.49 10.03 12.79
N ALA A 73 -18.24 10.15 12.34
CA ALA A 73 -17.21 9.13 12.53
C ALA A 73 -16.45 9.31 13.86
N PRO A 74 -16.02 8.22 14.52
CA PRO A 74 -15.15 8.28 15.69
C PRO A 74 -13.77 8.86 15.35
N PRO A 75 -12.91 9.15 16.35
CA PRO A 75 -11.54 9.60 16.09
C PRO A 75 -10.73 8.51 15.39
N LEU A 76 -10.39 8.71 14.11
CA LEU A 76 -9.64 7.78 13.26
C LEU A 76 -8.39 8.45 12.74
N ARG A 77 -7.31 7.66 12.61
CA ARG A 77 -5.98 8.16 12.30
C ARG A 77 -5.71 8.33 10.80
N HIS A 78 -6.24 7.44 9.99
CA HIS A 78 -5.93 7.39 8.56
C HIS A 78 -7.18 7.78 7.78
N VAL A 79 -7.04 8.80 6.95
CA VAL A 79 -8.10 9.26 6.04
C VAL A 79 -7.52 9.23 4.64
N VAL A 80 -8.16 8.49 3.74
CA VAL A 80 -7.67 8.26 2.36
C VAL A 80 -8.81 8.39 1.37
N GLU A 81 -8.55 9.01 0.23
CA GLU A 81 -9.50 9.13 -0.86
C GLU A 81 -9.27 8.03 -1.91
N PHE A 82 -10.36 7.41 -2.31
CA PHE A 82 -10.41 6.43 -3.38
C PHE A 82 -11.09 7.07 -4.57
N ARG A 83 -10.34 7.37 -5.63
CA ARG A 83 -10.85 7.95 -6.87
C ARG A 83 -11.56 6.90 -7.70
N ASP A 84 -12.54 7.33 -8.47
CA ASP A 84 -13.33 6.51 -9.40
C ASP A 84 -14.16 5.40 -8.73
N GLU A 85 -14.39 5.51 -7.41
CA GLU A 85 -15.08 4.50 -6.61
C GLU A 85 -16.24 5.08 -5.79
N ALA A 86 -16.72 6.29 -6.16
CA ALA A 86 -17.76 6.98 -5.40
C ALA A 86 -19.07 6.16 -5.29
N GLY A 87 -19.44 5.41 -6.33
CA GLY A 87 -20.60 4.55 -6.26
C GLY A 87 -21.84 5.23 -5.68
N GLU A 88 -22.70 4.45 -5.02
CA GLU A 88 -23.91 4.93 -4.31
C GLU A 88 -23.69 5.18 -2.81
N LEU A 89 -22.43 5.18 -2.34
CA LEU A 89 -22.10 5.33 -0.93
C LEU A 89 -22.48 6.71 -0.39
N GLN A 90 -22.95 6.76 0.85
CA GLN A 90 -23.32 7.99 1.54
C GLN A 90 -22.36 8.32 2.69
N VAL A 91 -22.24 9.61 3.03
CA VAL A 91 -21.43 10.05 4.17
C VAL A 91 -22.01 9.49 5.46
N GLY A 92 -21.17 8.87 6.30
CA GLY A 92 -21.57 8.18 7.53
C GLY A 92 -21.82 6.68 7.36
N GLU A 93 -21.92 6.19 6.14
CA GLU A 93 -21.98 4.74 5.86
C GLU A 93 -20.65 4.06 6.19
N THR A 94 -20.69 2.79 6.53
CA THR A 94 -19.47 2.03 6.90
C THR A 94 -19.22 0.90 5.92
N VAL A 95 -18.05 0.92 5.31
CA VAL A 95 -17.58 -0.17 4.42
C VAL A 95 -16.91 -1.25 5.28
N THR A 96 -17.35 -2.49 5.12
CA THR A 96 -16.83 -3.68 5.83
C THR A 96 -16.21 -4.68 4.85
N VAL A 97 -15.66 -5.75 5.38
CA VAL A 97 -15.08 -6.86 4.59
C VAL A 97 -16.13 -7.52 3.68
N GLU A 98 -17.41 -7.44 4.04
CA GLU A 98 -18.54 -8.03 3.29
C GLU A 98 -18.72 -7.44 1.88
N ALA A 99 -18.10 -6.28 1.60
CA ALA A 99 -18.08 -5.72 0.26
C ALA A 99 -17.22 -6.52 -0.74
N PHE A 100 -16.49 -7.53 -0.27
CA PHE A 100 -15.61 -8.38 -1.07
C PHE A 100 -16.06 -9.84 -1.02
N GLU A 101 -15.64 -10.61 -2.03
CA GLU A 101 -15.95 -12.04 -2.14
C GLU A 101 -14.68 -12.89 -2.13
N ALA A 102 -14.79 -14.13 -1.62
CA ALA A 102 -13.69 -15.09 -1.70
C ALA A 102 -13.45 -15.47 -3.19
N GLY A 103 -12.19 -15.65 -3.56
CA GLY A 103 -11.78 -15.86 -4.96
C GLY A 103 -11.63 -14.58 -5.79
N GLN A 104 -12.10 -13.44 -5.31
CA GLN A 104 -11.97 -12.17 -5.99
C GLN A 104 -10.50 -11.71 -6.07
N ARG A 105 -10.11 -11.13 -7.20
CA ARG A 105 -8.80 -10.54 -7.37
C ARG A 105 -8.78 -9.09 -6.93
N VAL A 106 -7.74 -8.73 -6.19
CA VAL A 106 -7.54 -7.38 -5.64
C VAL A 106 -6.16 -6.84 -5.94
N LYS A 107 -6.06 -5.53 -6.00
CA LYS A 107 -4.80 -4.77 -5.99
C LYS A 107 -4.61 -4.12 -4.63
N ILE A 108 -3.43 -4.29 -4.07
CA ILE A 108 -3.13 -3.78 -2.73
C ILE A 108 -1.96 -2.81 -2.81
N SER A 109 -2.21 -1.57 -2.38
CA SER A 109 -1.20 -0.51 -2.32
C SER A 109 -0.78 -0.27 -0.88
N GLY A 110 0.52 -0.09 -0.66
CA GLY A 110 1.06 0.21 0.65
C GLY A 110 2.47 0.79 0.57
N THR A 111 2.94 1.36 1.67
CA THR A 111 4.30 1.89 1.77
C THR A 111 5.27 0.76 2.06
N SER A 112 6.21 0.53 1.15
CA SER A 112 7.22 -0.52 1.30
C SER A 112 8.17 -0.24 2.47
N LYS A 113 8.78 -1.30 3.03
CA LYS A 113 9.79 -1.16 4.09
C LYS A 113 10.95 -0.30 3.61
N GLY A 114 11.30 0.74 4.38
CA GLY A 114 12.47 1.57 4.12
C GLY A 114 13.77 0.77 4.32
N LYS A 115 14.75 1.00 3.45
CA LYS A 115 16.09 0.40 3.50
C LYS A 115 17.18 1.45 3.61
N GLY A 116 16.81 2.73 3.80
CA GLY A 116 17.71 3.85 3.87
C GLY A 116 18.42 4.13 2.55
N PHE A 117 19.53 4.85 2.59
CA PHE A 117 20.38 5.12 1.44
C PHE A 117 21.14 3.85 1.05
N GLN A 118 21.00 3.41 -0.19
CA GLN A 118 21.62 2.18 -0.71
C GLN A 118 22.46 2.46 -1.96
N GLY A 119 23.56 1.72 -2.07
CA GLY A 119 24.39 1.71 -3.27
C GLY A 119 23.74 0.99 -4.44
N THR A 120 24.33 1.15 -5.63
CA THR A 120 23.81 0.62 -6.90
C THR A 120 23.64 -0.89 -6.93
N ILE A 121 24.51 -1.62 -6.26
CA ILE A 121 24.45 -3.09 -6.19
C ILE A 121 23.14 -3.55 -5.56
N LYS A 122 22.77 -3.00 -4.38
CA LYS A 122 21.54 -3.41 -3.67
C LYS A 122 20.28 -2.78 -4.26
N ARG A 123 20.41 -1.52 -4.72
CA ARG A 123 19.26 -0.76 -5.21
C ARG A 123 18.84 -1.15 -6.63
N HIS A 124 19.80 -1.48 -7.47
CA HIS A 124 19.58 -1.73 -8.91
C HIS A 124 20.17 -3.05 -9.42
N ASN A 125 20.68 -3.91 -8.53
CA ASN A 125 21.26 -5.21 -8.85
C ASN A 125 22.47 -5.12 -9.81
N PHE A 126 23.31 -4.09 -9.66
CA PHE A 126 24.54 -3.97 -10.41
C PHE A 126 25.52 -5.09 -10.02
N ALA A 127 26.25 -5.61 -10.99
CA ALA A 127 27.33 -6.54 -10.72
C ALA A 127 28.42 -5.86 -9.89
N SER A 128 29.03 -6.61 -8.98
CA SER A 128 30.21 -6.17 -8.27
C SER A 128 31.48 -6.57 -9.08
N GLY A 129 32.52 -5.76 -8.99
CA GLY A 129 33.81 -6.14 -9.53
C GLY A 129 34.50 -7.28 -8.74
N PRO A 130 35.60 -7.83 -9.25
CA PRO A 130 36.36 -8.87 -8.58
C PRO A 130 36.79 -8.45 -7.17
N LYS A 131 36.74 -9.38 -6.21
CA LYS A 131 37.17 -9.12 -4.84
C LYS A 131 38.68 -9.25 -4.62
N SER A 132 39.35 -9.93 -5.54
CA SER A 132 40.78 -10.19 -5.58
C SER A 132 41.38 -9.80 -6.94
N HIS A 133 42.62 -10.25 -7.25
CA HIS A 133 43.34 -9.96 -8.51
C HIS A 133 43.55 -8.45 -8.76
N GLY A 134 43.83 -7.66 -7.70
CA GLY A 134 44.17 -6.25 -7.82
C GLY A 134 43.04 -5.28 -8.20
N SER A 135 41.80 -5.75 -8.22
CA SER A 135 40.65 -4.86 -8.55
C SER A 135 40.44 -3.78 -7.52
N HIS A 136 40.40 -2.52 -7.98
CA HIS A 136 40.03 -1.36 -7.18
C HIS A 136 38.53 -1.03 -7.27
N ASN A 137 37.82 -1.52 -8.29
CA ASN A 137 36.42 -1.20 -8.58
C ASN A 137 35.46 -2.26 -8.03
N LYS A 138 35.55 -2.59 -6.74
CA LYS A 138 34.75 -3.67 -6.14
C LYS A 138 33.26 -3.34 -6.04
N ARG A 139 32.92 -2.11 -5.69
CA ARG A 139 31.55 -1.66 -5.46
C ARG A 139 31.19 -0.36 -6.21
N ALA A 140 32.05 0.09 -7.10
CA ALA A 140 31.83 1.27 -7.89
C ALA A 140 30.70 1.08 -8.93
N PRO A 141 29.92 2.11 -9.24
CA PRO A 141 28.83 2.00 -10.22
C PRO A 141 29.31 1.81 -11.67
N GLY A 142 30.62 2.07 -11.95
CA GLY A 142 31.17 2.08 -13.30
C GLY A 142 30.92 3.38 -14.03
N SER A 143 30.91 3.34 -15.36
CA SER A 143 30.65 4.52 -16.19
C SER A 143 29.26 5.09 -15.93
N ILE A 144 29.19 6.42 -15.86
CA ILE A 144 27.93 7.17 -15.64
C ILE A 144 27.50 7.98 -16.88
N GLY A 145 28.23 7.88 -17.99
CA GLY A 145 27.90 8.58 -19.23
C GLY A 145 29.00 8.50 -20.28
N ALA A 146 28.78 9.19 -21.40
CA ALA A 146 29.74 9.39 -22.46
C ALA A 146 30.80 10.44 -22.08
N SER A 147 31.76 10.72 -22.96
CA SER A 147 32.85 11.65 -22.73
C SER A 147 32.42 13.14 -22.92
N ALA A 148 33.25 13.92 -23.65
CA ALA A 148 33.07 15.37 -23.85
C ALA A 148 31.73 15.76 -24.47
N TRP A 149 31.08 14.89 -25.19
CA TRP A 149 29.73 15.09 -25.72
C TRP A 149 28.82 13.94 -25.23
N PRO A 150 27.66 14.20 -24.62
CA PRO A 150 26.95 15.48 -24.40
C PRO A 150 27.38 16.25 -23.15
N ALA A 151 28.52 15.92 -22.52
CA ALA A 151 29.12 16.61 -21.37
C ALA A 151 28.22 16.71 -20.12
N ARG A 152 27.29 15.78 -20.00
CA ARG A 152 26.35 15.66 -18.83
C ARG A 152 25.96 14.22 -18.58
N VAL A 153 25.57 13.96 -17.33
CA VAL A 153 24.91 12.70 -16.95
C VAL A 153 23.42 12.80 -17.31
N MET A 154 22.91 11.80 -18.02
CA MET A 154 21.51 11.80 -18.45
C MET A 154 20.56 11.61 -17.25
N LYS A 155 19.36 12.21 -17.33
CA LYS A 155 18.31 12.00 -16.34
C LYS A 155 17.89 10.52 -16.31
N GLY A 156 17.53 10.03 -15.12
CA GLY A 156 17.09 8.63 -14.96
C GLY A 156 18.20 7.60 -14.80
N ILE A 157 19.47 8.01 -14.70
CA ILE A 157 20.57 7.09 -14.41
C ILE A 157 20.32 6.33 -13.10
N ARG A 158 20.67 5.04 -13.10
CA ARG A 158 20.53 4.15 -11.94
C ARG A 158 21.66 4.38 -10.94
N GLY A 159 21.51 5.40 -10.09
CA GLY A 159 22.49 5.78 -9.06
C GLY A 159 22.14 5.29 -7.64
N PRO A 160 23.04 5.49 -6.67
CA PRO A 160 22.76 5.28 -5.26
C PRO A 160 21.67 6.26 -4.79
N GLY A 161 21.01 5.94 -3.68
CA GLY A 161 19.96 6.78 -3.10
C GLY A 161 19.01 6.01 -2.20
N GLN A 162 17.94 6.69 -1.78
CA GLN A 162 16.89 6.12 -0.95
C GLN A 162 16.27 4.89 -1.62
N MET A 163 16.21 3.79 -0.89
CA MET A 163 15.54 2.55 -1.29
C MET A 163 14.42 2.20 -0.31
N GLY A 164 13.27 1.78 -0.86
CA GLY A 164 12.07 1.55 -0.06
C GLY A 164 11.42 2.84 0.44
N ASN A 165 10.48 2.72 1.41
CA ASN A 165 9.63 3.81 1.89
C ASN A 165 8.92 4.55 0.73
N LYS A 166 8.45 3.77 -0.24
CA LYS A 166 7.71 4.23 -1.40
C LYS A 166 6.39 3.50 -1.47
N ARG A 167 5.36 4.15 -2.00
CA ARG A 167 4.11 3.50 -2.35
C ARG A 167 4.36 2.45 -3.43
N VAL A 168 3.95 1.22 -3.16
CA VAL A 168 4.04 0.08 -4.08
C VAL A 168 2.67 -0.57 -4.16
N THR A 169 2.24 -0.91 -5.37
CA THR A 169 0.99 -1.62 -5.61
C THR A 169 1.30 -3.03 -6.10
N GLN A 170 0.76 -4.01 -5.42
CA GLN A 170 0.75 -5.40 -5.86
C GLN A 170 -0.63 -5.70 -6.45
N LYS A 171 -0.66 -6.13 -7.70
CA LYS A 171 -1.88 -6.47 -8.45
C LYS A 171 -2.09 -7.98 -8.51
N GLY A 172 -3.34 -8.39 -8.81
CA GLY A 172 -3.69 -9.78 -9.07
C GLY A 172 -3.61 -10.68 -7.85
N LEU A 173 -3.75 -10.13 -6.64
CA LEU A 173 -3.80 -10.91 -5.42
C LEU A 173 -5.22 -11.49 -5.24
N GLU A 174 -5.32 -12.76 -4.92
CA GLU A 174 -6.58 -13.47 -4.72
C GLU A 174 -6.97 -13.47 -3.24
N ILE A 175 -8.22 -13.20 -2.94
CA ILE A 175 -8.79 -13.34 -1.60
C ILE A 175 -9.08 -14.82 -1.37
N VAL A 176 -8.39 -15.43 -0.41
CA VAL A 176 -8.57 -16.86 -0.08
C VAL A 176 -9.77 -17.04 0.85
N GLN A 177 -9.88 -16.20 1.87
CA GLN A 177 -10.91 -16.30 2.89
C GLN A 177 -11.24 -14.93 3.48
N LEU A 178 -12.49 -14.75 3.88
CA LEU A 178 -13.01 -13.59 4.58
C LEU A 178 -13.64 -14.04 5.92
N ASP A 179 -13.40 -13.28 6.96
CA ASP A 179 -14.06 -13.44 8.25
C ASP A 179 -14.71 -12.10 8.64
N PRO A 180 -16.02 -11.93 8.38
CA PRO A 180 -16.73 -10.70 8.72
C PRO A 180 -16.81 -10.45 10.24
N GLN A 181 -16.83 -11.48 11.07
CA GLN A 181 -16.94 -11.32 12.53
C GLN A 181 -15.70 -10.66 13.14
N GLN A 182 -14.52 -10.99 12.60
CA GLN A 182 -13.25 -10.46 13.05
C GLN A 182 -12.70 -9.37 12.13
N ASN A 183 -13.41 -8.99 11.06
CA ASN A 183 -12.96 -8.08 10.00
C ASN A 183 -11.62 -8.53 9.38
N LEU A 184 -11.44 -9.83 9.18
CA LEU A 184 -10.22 -10.38 8.61
C LEU A 184 -10.39 -10.72 7.13
N MET A 185 -9.35 -10.39 6.37
CA MET A 185 -9.22 -10.75 4.96
C MET A 185 -7.89 -11.48 4.78
N LEU A 186 -7.93 -12.71 4.28
CA LEU A 186 -6.76 -13.51 3.95
C LEU A 186 -6.49 -13.42 2.46
N VAL A 187 -5.35 -12.86 2.10
CA VAL A 187 -4.96 -12.63 0.70
C VAL A 187 -3.76 -13.50 0.35
N ARG A 188 -3.84 -14.18 -0.79
CA ARG A 188 -2.79 -15.06 -1.30
C ARG A 188 -1.54 -14.26 -1.65
N GLY A 189 -0.40 -14.62 -1.04
CA GLY A 189 0.90 -14.02 -1.34
C GLY A 189 1.31 -12.88 -0.41
N SER A 190 2.24 -12.07 -0.86
CA SER A 190 2.86 -11.00 -0.07
C SER A 190 2.23 -9.64 -0.34
N VAL A 191 2.03 -8.87 0.71
CA VAL A 191 1.52 -7.50 0.66
C VAL A 191 2.63 -6.52 1.04
N PRO A 192 2.74 -5.35 0.35
CA PRO A 192 3.75 -4.35 0.65
C PRO A 192 3.68 -3.84 2.10
N GLY A 193 4.81 -3.45 2.64
CA GLY A 193 4.93 -2.79 3.94
C GLY A 193 5.29 -3.68 5.13
N PRO A 194 5.52 -3.07 6.29
CA PRO A 194 5.80 -3.76 7.53
C PRO A 194 4.54 -4.37 8.15
N ARG A 195 4.71 -5.19 9.18
CA ARG A 195 3.62 -5.57 10.09
C ARG A 195 3.04 -4.32 10.76
N ASN A 196 1.75 -4.28 10.95
CA ASN A 196 0.96 -3.14 11.43
C ASN A 196 0.94 -1.92 10.48
N GLY A 197 1.46 -2.04 9.25
CA GLY A 197 1.32 -1.01 8.23
C GLY A 197 -0.08 -0.98 7.64
N VAL A 198 -0.57 0.22 7.32
CA VAL A 198 -1.86 0.40 6.64
C VAL A 198 -1.67 0.22 5.15
N VAL A 199 -2.62 -0.44 4.53
CA VAL A 199 -2.68 -0.72 3.10
C VAL A 199 -4.07 -0.39 2.55
N GLU A 200 -4.11 -0.02 1.29
CA GLU A 200 -5.33 0.22 0.53
C GLU A 200 -5.63 -1.03 -0.30
N VAL A 201 -6.80 -1.60 -0.13
CA VAL A 201 -7.27 -2.76 -0.90
C VAL A 201 -8.34 -2.27 -1.87
N ARG A 202 -8.23 -2.64 -3.14
CA ARG A 202 -9.20 -2.34 -4.19
C ARG A 202 -9.39 -3.57 -5.06
N THR A 203 -10.54 -3.74 -5.65
CA THR A 203 -10.73 -4.75 -6.68
C THR A 203 -9.79 -4.50 -7.87
N ASP A 204 -9.25 -5.57 -8.42
CA ASP A 204 -8.44 -5.53 -9.63
C ASP A 204 -9.38 -5.87 -10.80
N ALA A 205 -9.81 -4.83 -11.52
CA ALA A 205 -10.65 -4.95 -12.71
C ALA A 205 -9.79 -5.24 -13.93
#